data_7d5184ef479df767b6bd634f1500c300
#
_entry.id   7d5184ef479df767b6bd634f1500c300
#
_cell.length_a   1.000
_cell.length_b   1.000
_cell.length_c   1.000
_cell.angle_alpha   90.00
_cell.angle_beta   90.00
_cell.angle_gamma   90.00
#
_symmetry.space_group_name_H-M   'P 1'
#
loop_
_entity.id
_entity.type
_entity.pdbx_description
1 polymer ?
#
loop_
_entity_poly.entity_id
_entity_poly.type
_entity_poly.pdbx_seq_one_letter_code
_entity_poly.pdbx_strand_id
1 'polypeptide(L)'
;VAIVLAFIAGNYFFKKSLHTVMKAPNFELIDQNNRRISNTDMLGKVYVVEFFYARCPTICPIMNNNLKSVDKAIKSKDFGIISISIDPENDTPEFLKAHAKKLGLTNPNWHFLTGNRDYIGDLANEFDIYVGDKDDQSESLNHSGMLALVDKEGNVRCRFGKDGMPILYYSGLNYDDQEGKNASLKGKFQPDRKLLIEDIQKLLEE
;
A
#
# COMPACT_ATOMS: atom_id res chain seq x y z
N VAL A 1 0.34 13.49 41.59
CA VAL A 1 1.04 14.09 40.44
C VAL A 1 1.60 13.00 39.52
N ALA A 2 2.32 11.99 40.04
CA ALA A 2 2.91 10.90 39.21
C ALA A 2 1.88 10.08 38.43
N ILE A 3 0.71 9.75 39.05
CA ILE A 3 -0.36 8.97 38.41
C ILE A 3 -1.01 9.76 37.27
N VAL A 4 -1.19 11.08 37.44
CA VAL A 4 -1.79 11.95 36.39
C VAL A 4 -0.81 12.10 35.23
N LEU A 5 0.49 12.23 35.49
CA LEU A 5 1.53 12.27 34.45
C LEU A 5 1.66 10.94 33.70
N ALA A 6 1.53 9.80 34.41
CA ALA A 6 1.52 8.48 33.78
C ALA A 6 0.27 8.27 32.90
N PHE A 7 -0.91 8.78 33.33
CA PHE A 7 -2.14 8.71 32.56
C PHE A 7 -2.09 9.61 31.30
N ILE A 8 -1.52 10.81 31.43
CA ILE A 8 -1.34 11.73 30.29
C ILE A 8 -0.29 11.17 29.32
N ALA A 9 0.81 10.63 29.81
CA ALA A 9 1.82 9.97 28.98
C ALA A 9 1.24 8.71 28.31
N GLY A 10 0.51 7.87 29.03
CA GLY A 10 -0.17 6.71 28.48
C GLY A 10 -1.15 7.08 27.36
N ASN A 11 -2.02 8.08 27.61
CA ASN A 11 -2.94 8.57 26.56
C ASN A 11 -2.22 9.22 25.37
N TYR A 12 -1.09 9.87 25.60
CA TYR A 12 -0.28 10.46 24.53
C TYR A 12 0.40 9.38 23.68
N PHE A 13 0.90 8.32 24.28
CA PHE A 13 1.45 7.16 23.57
C PHE A 13 0.37 6.37 22.85
N PHE A 14 -0.80 6.13 23.48
CA PHE A 14 -1.93 5.44 22.83
C PHE A 14 -2.47 6.20 21.61
N LYS A 15 -2.52 7.54 21.65
CA LYS A 15 -2.91 8.36 20.49
C LYS A 15 -1.90 8.37 19.34
N LYS A 16 -0.67 7.92 19.58
CA LYS A 16 0.40 7.90 18.58
C LYS A 16 0.63 6.53 17.94
N SER A 17 0.20 5.44 18.56
CA SER A 17 0.37 4.10 18.02
C SER A 17 -0.63 3.82 16.91
N LEU A 18 -0.20 3.08 15.90
CA LEU A 18 -1.11 2.54 14.90
C LEU A 18 -1.86 1.32 15.46
N HIS A 19 -3.07 1.13 14.99
CA HIS A 19 -3.92 0.02 15.43
C HIS A 19 -3.80 -1.15 14.48
N THR A 20 -3.83 -2.37 15.01
CA THR A 20 -3.91 -3.59 14.21
C THR A 20 -5.34 -3.79 13.74
N VAL A 21 -5.52 -3.93 12.42
CA VAL A 21 -6.80 -4.22 11.79
C VAL A 21 -7.02 -5.73 11.75
N MET A 22 -6.07 -6.44 11.15
CA MET A 22 -6.10 -7.88 10.97
C MET A 22 -4.69 -8.41 10.71
N LYS A 23 -4.51 -9.72 10.69
CA LYS A 23 -3.33 -10.35 10.14
C LYS A 23 -3.37 -10.21 8.62
N ALA A 24 -2.26 -9.82 8.00
CA ALA A 24 -2.18 -9.78 6.54
C ALA A 24 -2.43 -11.20 5.97
N PRO A 25 -3.27 -11.34 4.96
CA PRO A 25 -3.52 -12.61 4.29
C PRO A 25 -2.24 -13.28 3.81
N ASN A 26 -2.22 -14.61 3.86
CA ASN A 26 -1.08 -15.37 3.35
C ASN A 26 -1.09 -15.35 1.82
N PHE A 27 0.06 -15.08 1.23
CA PHE A 27 0.24 -15.16 -0.21
C PHE A 27 1.55 -15.87 -0.58
N GLU A 28 1.55 -16.51 -1.74
CA GLU A 28 2.73 -16.99 -2.44
C GLU A 28 2.52 -16.75 -3.93
N LEU A 29 3.30 -15.84 -4.52
CA LEU A 29 3.20 -15.40 -5.91
C LEU A 29 4.60 -15.32 -6.55
N ILE A 30 4.65 -15.09 -7.87
CA ILE A 30 5.92 -15.00 -8.62
C ILE A 30 6.26 -13.52 -8.85
N ASP A 31 7.50 -13.13 -8.56
CA ASP A 31 7.96 -11.77 -8.76
C ASP A 31 8.49 -11.53 -10.21
N GLN A 32 8.80 -10.27 -10.50
CA GLN A 32 9.38 -9.82 -11.77
C GLN A 32 10.75 -10.44 -12.10
N ASN A 33 11.36 -11.18 -11.20
CA ASN A 33 12.61 -11.92 -11.41
C ASN A 33 12.41 -13.43 -11.39
N ASN A 34 11.17 -13.90 -11.56
CA ASN A 34 10.80 -15.31 -11.57
C ASN A 34 11.09 -16.03 -10.24
N ARG A 35 11.04 -15.32 -9.12
CA ARG A 35 11.21 -15.87 -7.77
C ARG A 35 9.85 -15.99 -7.09
N ARG A 36 9.67 -17.02 -6.29
CA ARG A 36 8.53 -17.12 -5.37
C ARG A 36 8.73 -16.13 -4.24
N ILE A 37 7.72 -15.33 -3.98
CA ILE A 37 7.65 -14.38 -2.87
C ILE A 37 6.38 -14.65 -2.10
N SER A 38 6.51 -14.70 -0.79
CA SER A 38 5.41 -14.92 0.15
C SER A 38 5.39 -13.83 1.21
N ASN A 39 4.31 -13.77 1.98
CA ASN A 39 4.24 -12.88 3.14
C ASN A 39 5.33 -13.19 4.18
N THR A 40 5.86 -14.43 4.25
CA THR A 40 6.95 -14.79 5.16
C THR A 40 8.28 -14.16 4.76
N ASP A 41 8.52 -13.89 3.47
CA ASP A 41 9.71 -13.18 2.97
C ASP A 41 9.69 -11.69 3.37
N MET A 42 8.51 -11.20 3.73
CA MET A 42 8.30 -9.82 4.18
C MET A 42 8.33 -9.65 5.70
N LEU A 43 8.42 -10.74 6.47
CA LEU A 43 8.56 -10.64 7.93
C LEU A 43 9.83 -9.86 8.31
N GLY A 44 9.73 -9.04 9.34
CA GLY A 44 10.78 -8.12 9.76
C GLY A 44 10.84 -6.82 8.93
N LYS A 45 10.00 -6.67 7.91
CA LYS A 45 9.88 -5.45 7.12
C LYS A 45 8.52 -4.80 7.30
N VAL A 46 8.51 -3.47 7.28
CA VAL A 46 7.29 -2.70 7.08
C VAL A 46 7.05 -2.63 5.57
N TYR A 47 5.86 -2.94 5.11
CA TYR A 47 5.59 -2.91 3.68
C TYR A 47 4.19 -2.43 3.32
N VAL A 48 4.07 -1.93 2.10
CA VAL A 48 2.79 -1.51 1.51
C VAL A 48 2.34 -2.55 0.50
N VAL A 49 1.06 -2.89 0.51
CA VAL A 49 0.43 -3.76 -0.49
C VAL A 49 -0.51 -2.93 -1.36
N GLU A 50 -0.41 -3.11 -2.67
CA GLU A 50 -1.35 -2.58 -3.66
C GLU A 50 -1.78 -3.67 -4.64
N PHE A 51 -2.98 -3.52 -5.19
CA PHE A 51 -3.43 -4.26 -6.36
C PHE A 51 -3.46 -3.30 -7.55
N PHE A 52 -2.81 -3.70 -8.65
CA PHE A 52 -2.61 -2.84 -9.82
C PHE A 52 -2.60 -3.68 -11.11
N TYR A 53 -2.47 -3.07 -12.27
CA TYR A 53 -2.02 -3.72 -13.49
C TYR A 53 -1.15 -2.76 -14.32
N ALA A 54 -0.13 -3.31 -14.97
CA ALA A 54 0.94 -2.50 -15.54
C ALA A 54 0.53 -1.70 -16.79
N ARG A 55 -0.57 -2.11 -17.45
CA ARG A 55 -1.14 -1.44 -18.63
C ARG A 55 -2.30 -0.50 -18.32
N CYS A 56 -2.60 -0.26 -17.05
CA CYS A 56 -3.64 0.67 -16.63
C CYS A 56 -3.41 2.06 -17.23
N PRO A 57 -4.39 2.63 -17.96
CA PRO A 57 -4.21 3.92 -18.58
C PRO A 57 -4.53 5.10 -17.64
N THR A 58 -5.10 4.84 -16.47
CA THR A 58 -5.71 5.85 -15.60
C THR A 58 -5.01 5.99 -14.25
N ILE A 59 -5.39 5.19 -13.27
CA ILE A 59 -4.98 5.40 -11.86
C ILE A 59 -3.62 4.80 -11.51
N CYS A 60 -3.23 3.66 -12.08
CA CYS A 60 -1.96 3.02 -11.73
C CYS A 60 -0.71 3.89 -11.99
N PRO A 61 -0.63 4.71 -13.06
CA PRO A 61 0.49 5.65 -13.22
C PRO A 61 0.60 6.64 -12.06
N ILE A 62 -0.54 7.10 -11.52
CA ILE A 62 -0.59 8.02 -10.37
C ILE A 62 -0.13 7.28 -9.11
N MET A 63 -0.67 6.08 -8.86
CA MET A 63 -0.28 5.23 -7.73
C MET A 63 1.22 4.93 -7.73
N ASN A 64 1.76 4.49 -8.87
CA ASN A 64 3.19 4.21 -9.04
C ASN A 64 4.05 5.43 -8.74
N ASN A 65 3.66 6.63 -9.21
CA ASN A 65 4.40 7.86 -8.93
C ASN A 65 4.35 8.22 -7.43
N ASN A 66 3.21 8.03 -6.78
CA ASN A 66 3.06 8.25 -5.35
C ASN A 66 3.89 7.26 -4.55
N LEU A 67 3.83 5.97 -4.87
CA LEU A 67 4.65 4.94 -4.22
C LEU A 67 6.15 5.15 -4.43
N LYS A 68 6.58 5.58 -5.63
CA LYS A 68 7.99 6.01 -5.85
C LYS A 68 8.39 7.16 -4.94
N SER A 69 7.49 8.09 -4.69
CA SER A 69 7.74 9.20 -3.78
C SER A 69 7.84 8.74 -2.32
N VAL A 70 7.01 7.77 -1.92
CA VAL A 70 7.07 7.11 -0.62
C VAL A 70 8.40 6.37 -0.47
N ASP A 71 8.73 5.49 -1.42
CA ASP A 71 9.98 4.72 -1.43
C ASP A 71 11.22 5.61 -1.33
N LYS A 72 11.22 6.72 -2.07
CA LYS A 72 12.31 7.70 -2.03
C LYS A 72 12.43 8.44 -0.69
N ALA A 73 11.31 8.63 0.00
CA ALA A 73 11.28 9.28 1.32
C ALA A 73 11.71 8.32 2.44
N ILE A 74 11.40 7.03 2.30
CA ILE A 74 11.72 5.98 3.28
C ILE A 74 13.08 5.35 2.92
N LYS A 75 14.14 5.83 3.57
CA LYS A 75 15.51 5.31 3.35
C LYS A 75 15.82 4.17 4.31
N SER A 76 15.04 3.10 4.27
CA SER A 76 15.24 1.92 5.13
C SER A 76 15.32 0.64 4.30
N LYS A 77 16.29 -0.23 4.64
CA LYS A 77 16.37 -1.59 4.09
C LYS A 77 15.23 -2.50 4.58
N ASP A 78 14.57 -2.11 5.67
CA ASP A 78 13.48 -2.84 6.30
C ASP A 78 12.11 -2.31 5.83
N PHE A 79 12.09 -1.58 4.69
CA PHE A 79 10.88 -1.15 4.00
C PHE A 79 10.75 -1.83 2.64
N GLY A 80 9.54 -2.25 2.29
CA GLY A 80 9.23 -2.87 1.01
C GLY A 80 7.87 -2.45 0.43
N ILE A 81 7.63 -2.86 -0.82
CA ILE A 81 6.36 -2.66 -1.51
C ILE A 81 6.01 -3.95 -2.25
N ILE A 82 4.78 -4.39 -2.11
CA ILE A 82 4.18 -5.53 -2.78
C ILE A 82 3.11 -5.02 -3.73
N SER A 83 3.40 -5.02 -5.02
CA SER A 83 2.48 -4.63 -6.09
C SER A 83 1.97 -5.90 -6.77
N ILE A 84 0.70 -6.28 -6.54
CA ILE A 84 0.08 -7.52 -7.03
C ILE A 84 -0.72 -7.18 -8.29
N SER A 85 -0.36 -7.81 -9.42
CA SER A 85 -1.07 -7.59 -10.66
C SER A 85 -2.41 -8.34 -10.70
N ILE A 86 -3.47 -7.61 -11.04
CA ILE A 86 -4.81 -8.15 -11.29
C ILE A 86 -5.04 -8.56 -12.76
N ASP A 87 -4.02 -8.43 -13.61
CA ASP A 87 -4.03 -8.82 -15.02
C ASP A 87 -2.89 -9.81 -15.34
N PRO A 88 -2.83 -10.97 -14.63
CA PRO A 88 -1.69 -11.88 -14.73
C PRO A 88 -1.47 -12.49 -16.12
N GLU A 89 -2.51 -12.52 -16.96
CA GLU A 89 -2.42 -12.99 -18.33
C GLU A 89 -1.53 -12.09 -19.20
N ASN A 90 -1.53 -10.79 -18.93
CA ASN A 90 -0.74 -9.81 -19.65
C ASN A 90 0.51 -9.38 -18.87
N ASP A 91 0.47 -9.40 -17.56
CA ASP A 91 1.55 -8.97 -16.67
C ASP A 91 2.43 -10.16 -16.28
N THR A 92 3.12 -10.74 -17.29
CA THR A 92 4.11 -11.79 -17.06
C THR A 92 5.31 -11.27 -16.26
N PRO A 93 6.12 -12.12 -15.61
CA PRO A 93 7.33 -11.70 -14.91
C PRO A 93 8.26 -10.83 -15.76
N GLU A 94 8.45 -11.18 -17.05
CA GLU A 94 9.27 -10.43 -17.99
C GLU A 94 8.70 -9.04 -18.25
N PHE A 95 7.36 -8.93 -18.41
CA PHE A 95 6.69 -7.65 -18.61
C PHE A 95 6.79 -6.78 -17.36
N LEU A 96 6.56 -7.36 -16.18
CA LEU A 96 6.69 -6.67 -14.89
C LEU A 96 8.15 -6.21 -14.64
N LYS A 97 9.14 -6.98 -15.06
CA LYS A 97 10.55 -6.58 -15.00
C LYS A 97 10.83 -5.36 -15.87
N ALA A 98 10.29 -5.34 -17.09
CA ALA A 98 10.41 -4.20 -17.98
C ALA A 98 9.68 -2.97 -17.40
N HIS A 99 8.51 -3.17 -16.78
CA HIS A 99 7.75 -2.14 -16.09
C HIS A 99 8.53 -1.54 -14.92
N ALA A 100 9.09 -2.36 -14.03
CA ALA A 100 9.93 -1.91 -12.90
C ALA A 100 11.15 -1.10 -13.39
N LYS A 101 11.81 -1.56 -14.47
CA LYS A 101 12.92 -0.83 -15.11
C LYS A 101 12.47 0.52 -15.66
N LYS A 102 11.32 0.59 -16.33
CA LYS A 102 10.75 1.84 -16.85
C LYS A 102 10.44 2.83 -15.73
N LEU A 103 9.98 2.35 -14.57
CA LEU A 103 9.76 3.16 -13.38
C LEU A 103 11.06 3.64 -12.73
N GLY A 104 12.21 3.04 -13.06
CA GLY A 104 13.52 3.40 -12.50
C GLY A 104 13.66 2.99 -11.03
N LEU A 105 13.07 1.86 -10.63
CA LEU A 105 13.07 1.39 -9.25
C LEU A 105 14.43 0.81 -8.87
N THR A 106 14.86 1.11 -7.64
CA THR A 106 16.13 0.64 -7.08
C THR A 106 15.96 -0.10 -5.75
N ASN A 107 14.77 -0.05 -5.14
CA ASN A 107 14.49 -0.77 -3.89
C ASN A 107 14.40 -2.28 -4.17
N PRO A 108 15.30 -3.13 -3.61
CA PRO A 108 15.27 -4.57 -3.84
C PRO A 108 14.06 -5.27 -3.19
N ASN A 109 13.37 -4.60 -2.26
CA ASN A 109 12.17 -5.09 -1.60
C ASN A 109 10.88 -4.58 -2.26
N TRP A 110 10.96 -3.98 -3.46
CA TRP A 110 9.78 -3.69 -4.26
C TRP A 110 9.54 -4.84 -5.23
N HIS A 111 8.54 -5.65 -4.94
CA HIS A 111 8.18 -6.82 -5.73
C HIS A 111 6.88 -6.54 -6.51
N PHE A 112 6.94 -6.74 -7.81
CA PHE A 112 5.77 -6.82 -8.68
C PHE A 112 5.41 -8.29 -8.82
N LEU A 113 4.24 -8.66 -8.33
CA LEU A 113 3.82 -10.05 -8.22
C LEU A 113 2.74 -10.38 -9.25
N THR A 114 2.79 -11.59 -9.77
CA THR A 114 1.80 -12.16 -10.68
C THR A 114 1.57 -13.63 -10.36
N GLY A 115 0.47 -14.21 -10.84
CA GLY A 115 0.11 -15.59 -10.56
C GLY A 115 -1.21 -16.02 -11.16
N ASN A 116 -1.95 -16.90 -10.46
CA ASN A 116 -3.28 -17.31 -10.87
C ASN A 116 -4.30 -16.18 -10.61
N ARG A 117 -5.16 -15.89 -11.57
CA ARG A 117 -6.14 -14.79 -11.51
C ARG A 117 -7.16 -14.98 -10.38
N ASP A 118 -7.73 -16.17 -10.26
CA ASP A 118 -8.74 -16.44 -9.25
C ASP A 118 -8.16 -16.31 -7.85
N TYR A 119 -6.96 -16.88 -7.65
CA TYR A 119 -6.22 -16.74 -6.40
C TYR A 119 -5.91 -15.28 -6.04
N ILE A 120 -5.56 -14.45 -7.02
CA ILE A 120 -5.30 -13.01 -6.80
C ILE A 120 -6.60 -12.29 -6.46
N GLY A 121 -7.73 -12.66 -7.09
CA GLY A 121 -9.05 -12.13 -6.75
C GLY A 121 -9.47 -12.47 -5.33
N ASP A 122 -9.30 -13.72 -4.91
CA ASP A 122 -9.57 -14.17 -3.54
C ASP A 122 -8.67 -13.43 -2.53
N LEU A 123 -7.39 -13.29 -2.84
CA LEU A 123 -6.43 -12.57 -2.01
C LEU A 123 -6.81 -11.09 -1.84
N ALA A 124 -7.28 -10.44 -2.90
CA ALA A 124 -7.76 -9.06 -2.82
C ALA A 124 -8.99 -8.93 -1.91
N ASN A 125 -9.92 -9.90 -2.01
CA ASN A 125 -11.09 -9.98 -1.13
C ASN A 125 -10.66 -10.19 0.34
N GLU A 126 -9.67 -11.04 0.61
CA GLU A 126 -9.14 -11.25 1.96
C GLU A 126 -8.48 -9.99 2.52
N PHE A 127 -7.90 -9.13 1.67
CA PHE A 127 -7.41 -7.80 2.05
C PHE A 127 -8.52 -6.76 2.16
N ASP A 128 -9.78 -7.10 1.85
CA ASP A 128 -10.91 -6.14 1.74
C ASP A 128 -10.59 -4.97 0.77
N ILE A 129 -9.83 -5.26 -0.28
CA ILE A 129 -9.49 -4.32 -1.35
C ILE A 129 -10.24 -4.72 -2.61
N TYR A 130 -11.13 -3.83 -3.07
CA TYR A 130 -11.94 -4.10 -4.25
C TYR A 130 -11.08 -4.17 -5.52
N VAL A 131 -11.20 -5.29 -6.22
CA VAL A 131 -10.76 -5.51 -7.59
C VAL A 131 -11.93 -6.09 -8.37
N GLY A 132 -12.24 -5.52 -9.52
CA GLY A 132 -13.38 -5.92 -10.36
C GLY A 132 -12.92 -6.36 -11.74
N ASP A 133 -13.86 -7.01 -12.44
CA ASP A 133 -13.70 -7.35 -13.86
C ASP A 133 -13.68 -6.11 -14.75
N LYS A 134 -13.36 -6.31 -16.03
CA LYS A 134 -13.45 -5.25 -17.03
C LYS A 134 -14.88 -4.70 -17.06
N ASP A 135 -14.98 -3.39 -17.04
CA ASP A 135 -16.23 -2.72 -17.30
C ASP A 135 -16.64 -3.01 -18.77
N ASP A 136 -17.90 -3.38 -19.00
CA ASP A 136 -18.44 -3.64 -20.34
C ASP A 136 -18.30 -2.44 -21.30
N GLN A 137 -18.05 -1.24 -20.75
CA GLN A 137 -17.86 0.01 -21.51
C GLN A 137 -16.41 0.47 -21.61
N SER A 138 -15.49 -0.15 -20.87
CA SER A 138 -14.06 0.18 -20.91
C SER A 138 -13.22 -1.11 -20.90
N GLU A 139 -12.13 -1.14 -21.67
CA GLU A 139 -11.14 -2.23 -21.59
C GLU A 139 -10.33 -2.20 -20.28
N SER A 140 -10.73 -1.36 -19.34
CA SER A 140 -10.02 -1.10 -18.09
C SER A 140 -10.54 -1.99 -16.96
N LEU A 141 -9.65 -2.67 -16.25
CA LEU A 141 -9.98 -3.38 -15.03
C LEU A 141 -10.26 -2.37 -13.90
N ASN A 142 -11.33 -2.61 -13.14
CA ASN A 142 -11.68 -1.76 -12.01
C ASN A 142 -10.89 -2.16 -10.76
N HIS A 143 -10.28 -1.21 -10.07
CA HIS A 143 -9.70 -1.40 -8.75
C HIS A 143 -9.77 -0.11 -7.92
N SER A 144 -9.81 -0.26 -6.61
CA SER A 144 -10.10 0.84 -5.68
C SER A 144 -8.97 1.86 -5.52
N GLY A 145 -7.74 1.55 -5.95
CA GLY A 145 -6.57 2.39 -5.72
C GLY A 145 -6.15 2.49 -4.25
N MET A 146 -6.57 1.55 -3.41
CA MET A 146 -6.26 1.51 -1.99
C MET A 146 -4.93 0.81 -1.73
N LEU A 147 -4.24 1.27 -0.66
CA LEU A 147 -2.97 0.74 -0.19
C LEU A 147 -3.13 0.23 1.24
N ALA A 148 -2.76 -1.02 1.50
CA ALA A 148 -2.67 -1.56 2.85
C ALA A 148 -1.26 -1.35 3.41
N LEU A 149 -1.12 -0.94 4.67
CA LEU A 149 0.15 -0.83 5.39
C LEU A 149 0.30 -2.02 6.33
N VAL A 150 1.41 -2.72 6.21
CA VAL A 150 1.70 -3.94 6.99
C VAL A 150 2.98 -3.75 7.81
N ASP A 151 2.94 -4.17 9.08
CA ASP A 151 4.07 -4.08 10.02
C ASP A 151 5.04 -5.27 9.90
N LYS A 152 6.11 -5.23 10.71
CA LYS A 152 7.18 -6.24 10.74
C LYS A 152 6.68 -7.64 11.13
N GLU A 153 5.59 -7.72 11.90
CA GLU A 153 4.95 -8.95 12.34
C GLU A 153 3.91 -9.47 11.33
N GLY A 154 3.68 -8.74 10.23
CA GLY A 154 2.70 -9.07 9.20
C GLY A 154 1.26 -8.75 9.62
N ASN A 155 1.02 -7.68 10.38
CA ASN A 155 -0.32 -7.19 10.67
C ASN A 155 -0.63 -5.97 9.82
N VAL A 156 -1.84 -5.90 9.27
CA VAL A 156 -2.35 -4.69 8.64
C VAL A 156 -2.61 -3.65 9.72
N ARG A 157 -2.05 -2.45 9.54
CA ARG A 157 -2.09 -1.37 10.53
C ARG A 157 -2.87 -0.17 9.98
N CYS A 158 -3.58 0.50 10.85
CA CYS A 158 -4.33 1.71 10.53
C CYS A 158 -4.12 2.81 11.55
N ARG A 159 -4.44 4.04 11.15
CA ARG A 159 -4.53 5.20 12.05
C ARG A 159 -5.97 5.62 12.24
N PHE A 160 -6.24 6.37 13.30
CA PHE A 160 -7.50 7.11 13.41
C PHE A 160 -7.34 8.52 12.87
N GLY A 161 -8.32 8.95 12.08
CA GLY A 161 -8.46 10.33 11.63
C GLY A 161 -8.74 11.30 12.77
N LYS A 162 -8.73 12.60 12.48
CA LYS A 162 -9.06 13.65 13.45
C LYS A 162 -10.51 13.61 13.94
N ASP A 163 -11.38 13.01 13.17
CA ASP A 163 -12.80 12.74 13.45
C ASP A 163 -13.01 11.48 14.31
N GLY A 164 -11.93 10.75 14.63
CA GLY A 164 -11.98 9.50 15.39
C GLY A 164 -12.37 8.27 14.56
N MET A 165 -12.51 8.40 13.25
CA MET A 165 -12.78 7.26 12.37
C MET A 165 -11.47 6.58 11.95
N PRO A 166 -11.45 5.23 11.82
CA PRO A 166 -10.26 4.54 11.36
C PRO A 166 -10.02 4.79 9.86
N ILE A 167 -8.78 5.09 9.50
CA ILE A 167 -8.28 5.09 8.13
C ILE A 167 -7.64 3.73 7.91
N LEU A 168 -8.45 2.76 7.45
CA LEU A 168 -8.03 1.37 7.29
C LEU A 168 -7.00 1.22 6.17
N TYR A 169 -7.18 1.97 5.09
CA TYR A 169 -6.34 1.96 3.89
C TYR A 169 -5.99 3.38 3.49
N TYR A 170 -4.85 3.54 2.83
CA TYR A 170 -4.40 4.83 2.28
C TYR A 170 -4.75 4.89 0.81
N SER A 171 -5.18 6.05 0.33
CA SER A 171 -5.41 6.25 -1.09
C SER A 171 -4.09 6.37 -1.84
N GLY A 172 -3.85 5.47 -2.79
CA GLY A 172 -2.74 5.56 -3.74
C GLY A 172 -2.91 6.68 -4.76
N LEU A 173 -4.11 7.24 -4.88
CA LEU A 173 -4.44 8.34 -5.79
C LEU A 173 -4.05 9.70 -5.24
N ASN A 174 -3.85 9.81 -3.96
CA ASN A 174 -3.35 10.96 -3.21
C ASN A 174 -3.28 12.29 -3.98
N TYR A 175 -4.30 13.10 -3.83
CA TYR A 175 -4.44 14.40 -4.48
C TYR A 175 -3.51 15.46 -3.85
N ASP A 176 -2.20 15.29 -4.02
CA ASP A 176 -1.19 16.28 -3.62
C ASP A 176 -1.10 17.47 -4.58
N ASP A 177 -1.67 17.33 -5.78
CA ASP A 177 -1.73 18.38 -6.75
C ASP A 177 -2.67 19.51 -6.33
N GLN A 178 -2.55 20.66 -7.01
CA GLN A 178 -3.35 21.82 -6.70
C GLN A 178 -4.84 21.59 -6.98
N GLU A 179 -5.15 20.79 -7.99
CA GLU A 179 -6.51 20.45 -8.40
C GLU A 179 -7.19 19.55 -7.36
N GLY A 180 -6.53 18.51 -6.90
CA GLY A 180 -7.00 17.65 -5.82
C GLY A 180 -7.22 18.42 -4.52
N LYS A 181 -6.33 19.34 -4.14
CA LYS A 181 -6.48 20.20 -2.98
C LYS A 181 -7.69 21.11 -3.06
N ASN A 182 -7.97 21.65 -4.24
CA ASN A 182 -9.08 22.58 -4.45
C ASN A 182 -10.42 21.87 -4.59
N ALA A 183 -10.47 20.73 -5.25
CA ALA A 183 -11.70 20.01 -5.57
C ALA A 183 -12.26 19.23 -4.39
N SER A 184 -11.40 18.57 -3.59
CA SER A 184 -11.88 17.55 -2.69
C SER A 184 -12.53 18.07 -1.41
N LEU A 185 -11.98 19.00 -0.66
CA LEU A 185 -12.52 19.38 0.66
C LEU A 185 -12.16 20.83 1.06
N LYS A 186 -12.02 21.75 0.11
CA LYS A 186 -11.74 23.18 0.39
C LYS A 186 -10.54 23.38 1.33
N GLY A 187 -9.44 22.68 1.06
CA GLY A 187 -8.23 22.80 1.86
C GLY A 187 -8.21 22.01 3.18
N LYS A 188 -9.24 21.24 3.49
CA LYS A 188 -9.27 20.34 4.67
C LYS A 188 -8.69 18.95 4.39
N PHE A 189 -8.35 18.67 3.15
CA PHE A 189 -7.76 17.42 2.74
C PHE A 189 -6.31 17.31 3.23
N GLN A 190 -6.00 16.23 3.91
CA GLN A 190 -4.61 15.88 4.26
C GLN A 190 -4.16 14.76 3.33
N PRO A 191 -3.07 14.94 2.55
CA PRO A 191 -2.64 13.97 1.57
C PRO A 191 -2.28 12.62 2.22
N ASP A 192 -2.92 11.53 1.78
CA ASP A 192 -2.70 10.19 2.30
C ASP A 192 -1.25 9.72 2.16
N ARG A 193 -0.57 10.12 1.07
CA ARG A 193 0.86 9.85 0.90
C ARG A 193 1.71 10.36 2.06
N LYS A 194 1.38 11.55 2.56
CA LYS A 194 2.10 12.14 3.70
C LYS A 194 1.81 11.37 4.99
N LEU A 195 0.55 10.99 5.20
CA LEU A 195 0.13 10.16 6.32
C LEU A 195 0.80 8.78 6.28
N LEU A 196 0.83 8.17 5.10
CA LEU A 196 1.47 6.88 4.86
C LEU A 196 2.98 6.92 5.20
N ILE A 197 3.70 7.95 4.74
CA ILE A 197 5.13 8.12 5.07
C ILE A 197 5.33 8.24 6.59
N GLU A 198 4.54 9.07 7.27
CA GLU A 198 4.60 9.23 8.72
C GLU A 198 4.36 7.90 9.45
N ASP A 199 3.42 7.09 8.98
CA ASP A 199 3.04 5.84 9.64
C ASP A 199 4.02 4.71 9.34
N ILE A 200 4.59 4.65 8.14
CA ILE A 200 5.73 3.77 7.83
C ILE A 200 6.91 4.07 8.76
N GLN A 201 7.25 5.35 8.96
CA GLN A 201 8.36 5.74 9.85
C GLN A 201 8.12 5.29 11.28
N LYS A 202 6.90 5.43 11.80
CA LYS A 202 6.55 4.93 13.15
C LYS A 202 6.73 3.43 13.28
N LEU A 203 6.23 2.65 12.29
CA LEU A 203 6.36 1.19 12.33
C LEU A 203 7.80 0.70 12.17
N LEU A 204 8.64 1.48 11.49
CA LEU A 204 10.07 1.18 11.40
C LEU A 204 10.78 1.39 12.74
N GLU A 205 10.28 2.28 13.59
CA GLU A 205 10.79 2.57 14.93
C GLU A 205 10.25 1.60 16.02
N GLU A 206 9.10 0.93 15.78
CA GLU A 206 8.59 -0.17 16.60
C GLU A 206 9.49 -1.42 16.46
#